data_6e4bf8c427958c4ff5cd9574e7f21e84
#
_entry.id   6e4bf8c427958c4ff5cd9574e7f21e84
#
_cell.length_a   1.000
_cell.length_b   1.000
_cell.length_c   1.000
_cell.angle_alpha   90.00
_cell.angle_beta   90.00
_cell.angle_gamma   90.00
#
_symmetry.space_group_name_H-M   'P 1'
#
loop_
_entity.id
_entity.type
_entity.pdbx_description
1 polymer ?
#
loop_
_entity_poly.entity_id
_entity_poly.type
_entity_poly.pdbx_seq_one_letter_code
_entity_poly.pdbx_strand_id
1 'polypeptide(L)'
;MTGIVDLDAGTVFVGGGGPGHAQPQNLLLKYANRHGLIAGATGTGKTVTLQTLAESFSRAGVPVFMADVKGDLAGIARPGDPNGKLHGPFQARSETIGMALDYQDFPVTFWDIWGERGHPVRTTPAEMGPLLLSRLLGLTDAQEGVMNIAFRVADEQGLALLDMKDLQAMLVWVGQNAKDLSLKYGNVSTASVGAIQRALMVLENEGGARLFGEPA
;
A
#
# COMPACT_ATOMS: atom_id res chain seq x y z
N MET A 1 -21.17 24.50 -13.41
CA MET A 1 -20.52 23.48 -12.59
C MET A 1 -19.71 22.60 -13.52
N THR A 2 -18.44 22.42 -13.22
CA THR A 2 -17.54 21.57 -14.00
C THR A 2 -17.62 20.12 -13.51
N GLY A 3 -17.55 19.17 -14.43
CA GLY A 3 -17.36 17.76 -14.06
C GLY A 3 -16.01 17.57 -13.36
N ILE A 4 -15.83 16.43 -12.70
CA ILE A 4 -14.57 16.13 -11.99
C ILE A 4 -13.39 15.86 -12.94
N VAL A 5 -13.66 15.63 -14.22
CA VAL A 5 -12.66 15.42 -15.28
C VAL A 5 -13.03 16.24 -16.52
N ASP A 6 -12.05 16.92 -17.08
CA ASP A 6 -12.11 17.55 -18.39
C ASP A 6 -10.89 17.08 -19.21
N LEU A 7 -11.13 16.12 -20.11
CA LEU A 7 -10.06 15.53 -20.93
C LEU A 7 -9.61 16.48 -22.04
N ASP A 8 -10.50 17.36 -22.53
CA ASP A 8 -10.13 18.34 -23.58
C ASP A 8 -9.20 19.42 -23.01
N ALA A 9 -9.49 19.89 -21.81
CA ALA A 9 -8.62 20.79 -21.06
C ALA A 9 -7.42 20.09 -20.39
N GLY A 10 -7.44 18.76 -20.34
CA GLY A 10 -6.41 17.95 -19.67
C GLY A 10 -6.35 18.20 -18.18
N THR A 11 -7.50 18.27 -17.49
CA THR A 11 -7.57 18.58 -16.06
C THR A 11 -8.45 17.61 -15.28
N VAL A 12 -8.11 17.42 -14.00
CA VAL A 12 -8.95 16.77 -13.01
C VAL A 12 -9.20 17.72 -11.83
N PHE A 13 -10.42 17.70 -11.31
CA PHE A 13 -10.83 18.53 -10.19
C PHE A 13 -10.21 18.02 -8.88
N VAL A 14 -9.73 18.92 -8.04
CA VAL A 14 -9.12 18.61 -6.74
C VAL A 14 -9.97 19.12 -5.58
N GLY A 15 -10.53 20.32 -5.72
CA GLY A 15 -11.28 20.96 -4.66
C GLY A 15 -11.59 22.44 -4.94
N GLY A 16 -12.09 23.13 -3.93
CA GLY A 16 -12.30 24.57 -3.97
C GLY A 16 -11.24 25.32 -3.20
N GLY A 17 -10.76 26.44 -3.76
CA GLY A 17 -9.79 27.34 -3.15
C GLY A 17 -10.27 28.77 -3.07
N GLY A 18 -9.42 29.67 -2.59
CA GLY A 18 -9.73 31.09 -2.45
C GLY A 18 -10.74 31.42 -1.35
N PRO A 19 -11.19 32.69 -1.29
CA PRO A 19 -12.20 33.11 -0.33
C PRO A 19 -13.51 32.29 -0.48
N GLY A 20 -14.02 31.75 0.61
CA GLY A 20 -15.22 30.91 0.62
C GLY A 20 -15.06 29.59 -0.11
N HIS A 21 -13.86 29.21 -0.54
CA HIS A 21 -13.57 28.01 -1.34
C HIS A 21 -14.32 27.94 -2.70
N ALA A 22 -14.71 29.08 -3.23
CA ALA A 22 -15.54 29.18 -4.44
C ALA A 22 -14.73 29.09 -5.76
N GLN A 23 -13.39 29.05 -5.69
CA GLN A 23 -12.54 28.94 -6.88
C GLN A 23 -12.16 27.48 -7.13
N PRO A 24 -12.66 26.83 -8.21
CA PRO A 24 -12.29 25.46 -8.54
C PRO A 24 -10.75 25.33 -8.71
N GLN A 25 -10.18 24.33 -8.05
CA GLN A 25 -8.76 23.99 -8.18
C GLN A 25 -8.63 22.70 -8.98
N ASN A 26 -7.88 22.76 -10.06
CA ASN A 26 -7.69 21.65 -10.96
C ASN A 26 -6.21 21.23 -11.03
N LEU A 27 -5.95 19.94 -11.07
CA LEU A 27 -4.65 19.38 -11.39
C LEU A 27 -4.55 19.17 -12.91
N LEU A 28 -3.51 19.69 -13.50
CA LEU A 28 -3.20 19.43 -14.92
C LEU A 28 -2.68 18.00 -15.08
N LEU A 29 -3.32 17.20 -15.93
CA LEU A 29 -2.95 15.80 -16.17
C LEU A 29 -1.50 15.63 -16.61
N LYS A 30 -0.94 16.57 -17.38
CA LYS A 30 0.48 16.56 -17.79
C LYS A 30 1.47 16.62 -16.62
N TYR A 31 1.01 17.01 -15.42
CA TYR A 31 1.82 17.05 -14.20
C TYR A 31 1.37 16.03 -13.15
N ALA A 32 0.37 15.21 -13.46
CA ALA A 32 -0.18 14.23 -12.52
C ALA A 32 0.76 13.05 -12.19
N ASN A 33 1.88 12.93 -12.91
CA ASN A 33 2.95 11.98 -12.65
C ASN A 33 3.91 12.42 -11.53
N ARG A 34 3.55 13.46 -10.78
CA ARG A 34 4.36 14.00 -9.67
C ARG A 34 3.80 13.54 -8.33
N HIS A 35 4.65 13.62 -7.30
CA HIS A 35 4.21 13.40 -5.93
C HIS A 35 3.37 14.57 -5.44
N GLY A 36 2.38 14.27 -4.60
CA GLY A 36 1.52 15.26 -3.97
C GLY A 36 1.36 14.99 -2.48
N LEU A 37 1.03 16.01 -1.71
CA LEU A 37 0.72 15.92 -0.30
C LEU A 37 -0.66 16.53 -0.03
N ILE A 38 -1.57 15.75 0.55
CA ILE A 38 -2.86 16.22 1.06
C ILE A 38 -2.75 16.31 2.58
N ALA A 39 -2.57 17.52 3.08
CA ALA A 39 -2.41 17.79 4.51
C ALA A 39 -3.59 18.55 5.10
N GLY A 40 -3.88 18.31 6.37
CA GLY A 40 -4.97 18.97 7.09
C GLY A 40 -5.28 18.26 8.41
N ALA A 41 -6.00 18.92 9.31
CA ALA A 41 -6.47 18.35 10.57
C ALA A 41 -7.51 17.25 10.33
N THR A 42 -7.87 16.51 11.38
CA THR A 42 -8.95 15.52 11.31
C THR A 42 -10.28 16.20 10.95
N GLY A 43 -11.07 15.59 10.07
CA GLY A 43 -12.37 16.12 9.64
C GLY A 43 -12.30 17.24 8.58
N THR A 44 -11.13 17.61 8.05
CA THR A 44 -10.99 18.67 7.03
C THR A 44 -11.22 18.18 5.60
N GLY A 45 -11.55 16.91 5.39
CA GLY A 45 -11.88 16.36 4.06
C GLY A 45 -10.70 15.74 3.30
N LYS A 46 -9.58 15.41 3.95
CA LYS A 46 -8.43 14.75 3.29
C LYS A 46 -8.84 13.48 2.54
N THR A 47 -9.57 12.59 3.21
CA THR A 47 -10.08 11.34 2.59
C THR A 47 -11.00 11.62 1.42
N VAL A 48 -11.89 12.61 1.53
CA VAL A 48 -12.79 13.01 0.43
C VAL A 48 -11.99 13.54 -0.77
N THR A 49 -10.97 14.34 -0.53
CA THR A 49 -10.07 14.82 -1.61
C THR A 49 -9.35 13.66 -2.29
N LEU A 50 -8.88 12.67 -1.51
CA LEU A 50 -8.24 11.48 -2.05
C LEU A 50 -9.22 10.65 -2.90
N GLN A 51 -10.44 10.45 -2.43
CA GLN A 51 -11.52 9.78 -3.18
C GLN A 51 -11.84 10.54 -4.48
N THR A 52 -12.03 11.86 -4.42
CA THR A 52 -12.29 12.67 -5.62
C THR A 52 -11.19 12.56 -6.67
N LEU A 53 -9.91 12.52 -6.24
CA LEU A 53 -8.79 12.28 -7.15
C LEU A 53 -8.82 10.88 -7.75
N ALA A 54 -9.09 9.86 -6.94
CA ALA A 54 -9.18 8.48 -7.39
C ALA A 54 -10.31 8.30 -8.41
N GLU A 55 -11.47 8.85 -8.13
CA GLU A 55 -12.63 8.88 -9.05
C GLU A 55 -12.29 9.62 -10.36
N SER A 56 -11.61 10.76 -10.25
CA SER A 56 -11.21 11.56 -11.41
C SER A 56 -10.23 10.79 -12.30
N PHE A 57 -9.21 10.17 -11.72
CA PHE A 57 -8.26 9.36 -12.49
C PHE A 57 -8.91 8.11 -13.08
N SER A 58 -9.78 7.43 -12.34
CA SER A 58 -10.55 6.28 -12.85
C SER A 58 -11.41 6.67 -14.05
N ARG A 59 -12.12 7.81 -14.00
CA ARG A 59 -12.86 8.36 -15.15
C ARG A 59 -11.98 8.72 -16.33
N ALA A 60 -10.75 9.14 -16.09
CA ALA A 60 -9.75 9.40 -17.11
C ALA A 60 -9.11 8.11 -17.70
N GLY A 61 -9.53 6.92 -17.25
CA GLY A 61 -9.00 5.63 -17.68
C GLY A 61 -7.66 5.27 -17.05
N VAL A 62 -7.27 5.93 -15.97
CA VAL A 62 -6.01 5.68 -15.26
C VAL A 62 -6.28 4.73 -14.08
N PRO A 63 -5.60 3.58 -13.99
CA PRO A 63 -5.73 2.70 -12.84
C PRO A 63 -5.17 3.36 -11.59
N VAL A 64 -5.90 3.21 -10.47
CA VAL A 64 -5.54 3.81 -9.18
C VAL A 64 -5.34 2.71 -8.15
N PHE A 65 -4.23 2.75 -7.42
CA PHE A 65 -3.99 1.89 -6.27
C PHE A 65 -4.05 2.73 -4.98
N MET A 66 -4.83 2.26 -3.99
CA MET A 66 -4.97 2.93 -2.70
C MET A 66 -4.79 1.93 -1.56
N ALA A 67 -4.04 2.33 -0.53
CA ALA A 67 -3.97 1.60 0.73
C ALA A 67 -5.03 2.16 1.70
N ASP A 68 -5.98 1.32 2.11
CA ASP A 68 -7.08 1.68 3.02
C ASP A 68 -6.91 1.00 4.38
N VAL A 69 -6.23 1.68 5.30
CA VAL A 69 -5.98 1.15 6.66
C VAL A 69 -7.22 1.22 7.56
N LYS A 70 -8.14 2.16 7.28
CA LYS A 70 -9.31 2.44 8.13
C LYS A 70 -10.62 1.92 7.59
N GLY A 71 -10.66 1.50 6.32
CA GLY A 71 -11.88 1.09 5.64
C GLY A 71 -12.79 2.26 5.23
N ASP A 72 -12.25 3.50 5.17
CA ASP A 72 -13.02 4.70 4.84
C ASP A 72 -12.97 5.07 3.34
N LEU A 73 -12.20 4.36 2.53
CA LEU A 73 -12.11 4.52 1.08
C LEU A 73 -13.05 3.58 0.31
N ALA A 74 -13.49 2.49 0.93
CA ALA A 74 -14.28 1.43 0.27
C ALA A 74 -15.63 1.93 -0.33
N GLY A 75 -16.14 3.07 0.15
CA GLY A 75 -17.38 3.68 -0.36
C GLY A 75 -17.35 4.02 -1.84
N ILE A 76 -16.17 4.21 -2.45
CA ILE A 76 -16.01 4.52 -3.87
C ILE A 76 -16.59 3.43 -4.81
N ALA A 77 -16.75 2.20 -4.31
CA ALA A 77 -17.32 1.08 -5.05
C ALA A 77 -18.87 1.14 -5.21
N ARG A 78 -19.52 2.12 -4.59
CA ARG A 78 -20.98 2.28 -4.67
C ARG A 78 -21.35 3.73 -4.89
N PRO A 79 -22.41 3.98 -5.69
CA PRO A 79 -22.91 5.34 -5.89
C PRO A 79 -23.44 5.91 -4.57
N GLY A 80 -23.34 7.22 -4.41
CA GLY A 80 -23.97 7.91 -3.31
C GLY A 80 -25.51 7.78 -3.36
N ASP A 81 -26.16 7.92 -2.19
CA ASP A 81 -27.62 7.85 -2.09
C ASP A 81 -28.21 9.28 -2.07
N PRO A 82 -28.98 9.67 -3.10
CA PRO A 82 -29.66 10.98 -3.13
C PRO A 82 -30.69 11.18 -2.00
N ASN A 83 -31.15 10.11 -1.38
CA ASN A 83 -32.07 10.16 -0.23
C ASN A 83 -31.31 10.01 1.12
N GLY A 84 -30.00 9.82 1.06
CA GLY A 84 -29.16 9.61 2.23
C GLY A 84 -28.91 10.90 3.03
N LYS A 85 -28.62 10.75 4.32
CA LYS A 85 -28.36 11.88 5.24
C LYS A 85 -27.21 12.80 4.79
N LEU A 86 -26.27 12.28 4.01
CA LEU A 86 -25.11 13.03 3.52
C LEU A 86 -25.35 13.78 2.23
N HIS A 87 -26.47 13.53 1.51
CA HIS A 87 -26.75 14.18 0.24
C HIS A 87 -26.80 15.71 0.35
N GLY A 88 -27.56 16.24 1.31
CA GLY A 88 -27.67 17.68 1.52
C GLY A 88 -26.33 18.38 1.77
N PRO A 89 -25.53 17.91 2.73
CA PRO A 89 -24.16 18.41 2.94
C PRO A 89 -23.25 18.31 1.71
N PHE A 90 -23.29 17.21 0.96
CA PHE A 90 -22.50 17.06 -0.27
C PHE A 90 -22.96 18.01 -1.37
N GLN A 91 -24.27 18.17 -1.56
CA GLN A 91 -24.83 19.09 -2.53
C GLN A 91 -24.42 20.55 -2.21
N ALA A 92 -24.62 20.99 -0.98
CA ALA A 92 -24.22 22.33 -0.56
C ALA A 92 -22.72 22.58 -0.75
N ARG A 93 -21.90 21.56 -0.48
CA ARG A 93 -20.44 21.66 -0.69
C ARG A 93 -20.09 21.70 -2.16
N SER A 94 -20.71 20.88 -3.01
CA SER A 94 -20.47 20.85 -4.45
C SER A 94 -20.80 22.19 -5.10
N GLU A 95 -21.90 22.81 -4.70
CA GLU A 95 -22.30 24.15 -5.14
C GLU A 95 -21.26 25.20 -4.73
N THR A 96 -20.80 25.14 -3.48
CA THR A 96 -19.76 26.07 -2.95
C THR A 96 -18.46 26.02 -3.73
N ILE A 97 -18.01 24.81 -4.08
CA ILE A 97 -16.72 24.61 -4.76
C ILE A 97 -16.85 24.58 -6.29
N GLY A 98 -18.06 24.78 -6.84
CA GLY A 98 -18.31 24.81 -8.28
C GLY A 98 -18.22 23.45 -8.98
N MET A 99 -18.34 22.33 -8.25
CA MET A 99 -18.31 20.98 -8.77
C MET A 99 -19.74 20.49 -9.09
N ALA A 100 -19.93 19.73 -10.16
CA ALA A 100 -21.17 19.00 -10.39
C ALA A 100 -21.17 17.73 -9.53
N LEU A 101 -22.16 17.59 -8.64
CA LEU A 101 -22.34 16.37 -7.87
C LEU A 101 -23.00 15.32 -8.78
N ASP A 102 -22.29 14.23 -9.02
CA ASP A 102 -22.75 13.11 -9.83
C ASP A 102 -22.42 11.80 -9.11
N TYR A 103 -23.45 11.06 -8.73
CA TYR A 103 -23.30 9.79 -8.02
C TYR A 103 -23.17 8.64 -8.99
N GLN A 104 -22.02 8.01 -8.98
CA GLN A 104 -21.76 6.80 -9.75
C GLN A 104 -20.91 5.83 -8.94
N ASP A 105 -20.94 4.58 -9.34
CA ASP A 105 -20.00 3.56 -8.89
C ASP A 105 -18.73 3.55 -9.74
N PHE A 106 -17.67 3.03 -9.16
CA PHE A 106 -16.39 2.85 -9.84
C PHE A 106 -16.00 1.37 -9.80
N PRO A 107 -15.35 0.83 -10.85
CA PRO A 107 -14.84 -0.53 -10.83
C PRO A 107 -13.70 -0.64 -9.82
N VAL A 108 -13.93 -1.39 -8.74
CA VAL A 108 -12.97 -1.55 -7.65
C VAL A 108 -12.69 -3.03 -7.42
N THR A 109 -11.40 -3.38 -7.30
CA THR A 109 -10.96 -4.67 -6.81
C THR A 109 -10.41 -4.48 -5.41
N PHE A 110 -11.01 -5.16 -4.44
CA PHE A 110 -10.53 -5.16 -3.06
C PHE A 110 -9.51 -6.26 -2.86
N TRP A 111 -8.34 -5.88 -2.37
CA TRP A 111 -7.28 -6.79 -1.95
C TRP A 111 -7.25 -6.84 -0.42
N ASP A 112 -7.14 -8.02 0.14
CA ASP A 112 -7.18 -8.23 1.58
C ASP A 112 -6.10 -9.23 2.01
N ILE A 113 -5.22 -8.79 2.91
CA ILE A 113 -4.16 -9.64 3.46
C ILE A 113 -4.76 -10.86 4.20
N TRP A 114 -5.93 -10.68 4.82
CA TRP A 114 -6.60 -11.74 5.57
C TRP A 114 -7.45 -12.66 4.68
N GLY A 115 -7.80 -12.23 3.47
CA GLY A 115 -8.67 -12.95 2.54
C GLY A 115 -10.11 -13.10 3.02
N GLU A 116 -10.58 -12.22 3.91
CA GLU A 116 -11.91 -12.28 4.53
C GLU A 116 -12.94 -11.38 3.81
N ARG A 117 -12.48 -10.26 3.25
CA ARG A 117 -13.34 -9.22 2.66
C ARG A 117 -12.96 -8.83 1.24
N GLY A 118 -11.93 -9.43 0.68
CA GLY A 118 -11.41 -9.15 -0.64
C GLY A 118 -10.60 -10.32 -1.18
N HIS A 119 -9.95 -10.10 -2.32
CA HIS A 119 -9.04 -11.08 -2.89
C HIS A 119 -7.80 -11.21 -2.00
N PRO A 120 -7.38 -12.42 -1.63
CA PRO A 120 -6.20 -12.61 -0.80
C PRO A 120 -4.94 -12.09 -1.53
N VAL A 121 -4.13 -11.32 -0.80
CA VAL A 121 -2.78 -10.94 -1.25
C VAL A 121 -1.80 -11.94 -0.67
N ARG A 122 -0.99 -12.54 -1.53
CA ARG A 122 0.09 -13.42 -1.10
C ARG A 122 1.39 -13.09 -1.82
N THR A 123 2.48 -13.33 -1.14
CA THR A 123 3.84 -13.22 -1.68
C THR A 123 4.72 -14.27 -1.03
N THR A 124 5.79 -14.66 -1.69
CA THR A 124 6.80 -15.51 -1.08
C THR A 124 7.92 -14.65 -0.47
N PRO A 125 8.69 -15.15 0.52
CA PRO A 125 9.91 -14.49 0.94
C PRO A 125 10.88 -14.24 -0.23
N ALA A 126 10.99 -15.20 -1.16
CA ALA A 126 11.82 -15.08 -2.35
C ALA A 126 11.43 -13.88 -3.23
N GLU A 127 10.13 -13.67 -3.48
CA GLU A 127 9.62 -12.54 -4.29
C GLU A 127 9.78 -11.20 -3.59
N MET A 128 9.54 -11.14 -2.27
CA MET A 128 9.73 -9.92 -1.50
C MET A 128 11.21 -9.51 -1.43
N GLY A 129 12.07 -10.49 -1.30
CA GLY A 129 13.52 -10.31 -1.22
C GLY A 129 14.03 -9.78 0.13
N PRO A 130 15.34 -9.87 0.36
CA PRO A 130 15.94 -9.60 1.67
C PRO A 130 15.82 -8.14 2.09
N LEU A 131 15.89 -7.19 1.15
CA LEU A 131 15.85 -5.76 1.46
C LEU A 131 14.49 -5.33 2.02
N LEU A 132 13.39 -5.72 1.35
CA LEU A 132 12.05 -5.35 1.80
C LEU A 132 11.67 -6.08 3.09
N LEU A 133 12.05 -7.36 3.22
CA LEU A 133 11.86 -8.12 4.45
C LEU A 133 12.63 -7.49 5.61
N SER A 134 13.88 -7.08 5.41
CA SER A 134 14.68 -6.41 6.44
C SER A 134 14.02 -5.12 6.93
N ARG A 135 13.46 -4.33 6.02
CA ARG A 135 12.70 -3.12 6.37
C ARG A 135 11.41 -3.42 7.10
N LEU A 136 10.66 -4.41 6.62
CA LEU A 136 9.41 -4.86 7.27
C LEU A 136 9.64 -5.32 8.70
N LEU A 137 10.74 -6.04 8.93
CA LEU A 137 11.12 -6.57 10.24
C LEU A 137 11.88 -5.57 11.12
N GLY A 138 12.20 -4.36 10.61
CA GLY A 138 12.97 -3.35 11.35
C GLY A 138 14.39 -3.80 11.71
N LEU A 139 15.05 -4.54 10.83
CA LEU A 139 16.38 -5.10 11.07
C LEU A 139 17.46 -4.00 11.05
N THR A 140 18.51 -4.20 11.85
CA THR A 140 19.72 -3.38 11.79
C THR A 140 20.59 -3.80 10.60
N ASP A 141 21.55 -2.96 10.20
CA ASP A 141 22.49 -3.23 9.09
C ASP A 141 23.19 -4.59 9.22
N ALA A 142 23.61 -4.96 10.45
CA ALA A 142 24.23 -6.24 10.72
C ALA A 142 23.27 -7.43 10.53
N GLN A 143 22.01 -7.28 10.88
CA GLN A 143 20.96 -8.29 10.70
C GLN A 143 20.54 -8.37 9.22
N GLU A 144 20.43 -7.23 8.55
CA GLU A 144 20.19 -7.17 7.10
C GLU A 144 21.32 -7.89 6.34
N GLY A 145 22.56 -7.70 6.74
CA GLY A 145 23.71 -8.45 6.18
C GLY A 145 23.53 -9.96 6.29
N VAL A 146 23.10 -10.46 7.45
CA VAL A 146 22.82 -11.90 7.64
C VAL A 146 21.62 -12.36 6.80
N MET A 147 20.57 -11.55 6.69
CA MET A 147 19.43 -11.84 5.84
C MET A 147 19.85 -11.96 4.37
N ASN A 148 20.66 -11.02 3.87
CA ASN A 148 21.21 -11.07 2.51
C ASN A 148 22.03 -12.33 2.25
N ILE A 149 22.85 -12.77 3.24
CA ILE A 149 23.62 -14.02 3.15
C ILE A 149 22.67 -15.23 3.06
N ALA A 150 21.62 -15.27 3.88
CA ALA A 150 20.65 -16.36 3.85
C ALA A 150 19.98 -16.52 2.46
N PHE A 151 19.53 -15.41 1.88
CA PHE A 151 18.94 -15.40 0.53
C PHE A 151 19.97 -15.80 -0.54
N ARG A 152 21.18 -15.28 -0.47
CA ARG A 152 22.24 -15.62 -1.42
C ARG A 152 22.60 -17.10 -1.38
N VAL A 153 22.69 -17.68 -0.19
CA VAL A 153 22.98 -19.11 -0.04
C VAL A 153 21.80 -19.95 -0.58
N ALA A 154 20.56 -19.55 -0.30
CA ALA A 154 19.38 -20.22 -0.84
C ALA A 154 19.41 -20.23 -2.37
N ASP A 155 19.70 -19.08 -3.00
CA ASP A 155 19.80 -18.93 -4.45
C ASP A 155 20.93 -19.77 -5.04
N GLU A 156 22.14 -19.70 -4.48
CA GLU A 156 23.31 -20.50 -4.93
C GLU A 156 23.08 -22.02 -4.82
N GLN A 157 22.22 -22.46 -3.90
CA GLN A 157 21.91 -23.88 -3.71
C GLN A 157 20.59 -24.30 -4.39
N GLY A 158 19.90 -23.41 -5.06
CA GLY A 158 18.60 -23.67 -5.70
C GLY A 158 17.49 -23.99 -4.72
N LEU A 159 17.55 -23.46 -3.49
CA LEU A 159 16.56 -23.66 -2.45
C LEU A 159 15.47 -22.58 -2.56
N ALA A 160 14.23 -22.99 -2.75
CA ALA A 160 13.10 -22.06 -2.79
C ALA A 160 12.73 -21.60 -1.38
N LEU A 161 12.53 -20.28 -1.22
CA LEU A 161 12.01 -19.66 -0.01
C LEU A 161 10.54 -19.29 -0.26
N LEU A 162 9.64 -20.26 -0.14
CA LEU A 162 8.23 -20.13 -0.51
C LEU A 162 7.36 -19.61 0.63
N ASP A 163 7.73 -19.96 1.86
CA ASP A 163 6.99 -19.55 3.05
C ASP A 163 7.92 -19.13 4.21
N MET A 164 7.32 -18.72 5.33
CA MET A 164 8.06 -18.29 6.51
C MET A 164 8.89 -19.42 7.13
N LYS A 165 8.44 -20.67 6.99
CA LYS A 165 9.14 -21.84 7.55
C LYS A 165 10.42 -22.14 6.79
N ASP A 166 10.39 -21.98 5.45
CA ASP A 166 11.60 -22.09 4.62
C ASP A 166 12.66 -21.08 5.02
N LEU A 167 12.24 -19.81 5.19
CA LEU A 167 13.15 -18.76 5.63
C LEU A 167 13.70 -19.02 7.04
N GLN A 168 12.84 -19.47 7.96
CA GLN A 168 13.28 -19.84 9.32
C GLN A 168 14.27 -21.01 9.30
N ALA A 169 14.02 -22.05 8.52
CA ALA A 169 14.91 -23.19 8.35
C ALA A 169 16.26 -22.76 7.76
N MET A 170 16.24 -21.89 6.74
CA MET A 170 17.45 -21.32 6.16
C MET A 170 18.26 -20.53 7.19
N LEU A 171 17.63 -19.69 8.01
CA LEU A 171 18.29 -18.92 9.06
C LEU A 171 18.90 -19.83 10.16
N VAL A 172 18.24 -20.94 10.52
CA VAL A 172 18.79 -21.94 11.42
C VAL A 172 20.08 -22.51 10.83
N TRP A 173 20.01 -22.92 9.56
CA TRP A 173 21.16 -23.48 8.85
C TRP A 173 22.32 -22.46 8.75
N VAL A 174 22.03 -21.20 8.44
CA VAL A 174 23.02 -20.10 8.42
C VAL A 174 23.67 -19.93 9.79
N GLY A 175 22.90 -19.98 10.87
CA GLY A 175 23.43 -19.91 12.23
C GLY A 175 24.35 -21.08 12.60
N GLN A 176 24.00 -22.29 12.18
CA GLN A 176 24.81 -23.50 12.40
C GLN A 176 26.12 -23.49 11.61
N ASN A 177 26.11 -22.87 10.43
CA ASN A 177 27.28 -22.79 9.54
C ASN A 177 27.97 -21.40 9.58
N ALA A 178 27.70 -20.60 10.61
CA ALA A 178 28.14 -19.21 10.72
C ALA A 178 29.66 -19.01 10.53
N LYS A 179 30.49 -19.94 11.02
CA LYS A 179 31.92 -19.85 10.90
C LYS A 179 32.40 -19.92 9.45
N ASP A 180 31.90 -20.89 8.70
CA ASP A 180 32.31 -21.10 7.31
C ASP A 180 31.74 -20.02 6.40
N LEU A 181 30.47 -19.60 6.65
CA LEU A 181 29.85 -18.53 5.93
C LEU A 181 30.51 -17.17 6.18
N SER A 182 30.98 -16.93 7.40
CA SER A 182 31.69 -15.69 7.71
C SER A 182 33.03 -15.57 6.92
N LEU A 183 33.70 -16.67 6.63
CA LEU A 183 34.90 -16.67 5.79
C LEU A 183 34.59 -16.36 4.32
N LYS A 184 33.39 -16.76 3.83
CA LYS A 184 33.02 -16.61 2.42
C LYS A 184 32.28 -15.29 2.14
N TYR A 185 31.40 -14.86 3.04
CA TYR A 185 30.44 -13.77 2.78
C TYR A 185 30.55 -12.59 3.75
N GLY A 186 31.36 -12.69 4.80
CA GLY A 186 31.43 -11.68 5.84
C GLY A 186 30.75 -12.11 7.15
N ASN A 187 30.78 -11.26 8.15
CA ASN A 187 30.42 -11.60 9.52
C ASN A 187 28.98 -12.12 9.66
N VAL A 188 28.84 -13.37 10.06
CA VAL A 188 27.56 -13.99 10.46
C VAL A 188 27.60 -14.27 11.95
N SER A 189 26.77 -13.57 12.73
CA SER A 189 26.67 -13.81 14.16
C SER A 189 25.38 -14.57 14.51
N THR A 190 25.49 -15.54 15.42
CA THR A 190 24.32 -16.27 15.95
C THR A 190 23.36 -15.34 16.68
N ALA A 191 23.86 -14.24 17.26
CA ALA A 191 23.04 -13.20 17.88
C ALA A 191 22.16 -12.49 16.86
N SER A 192 22.69 -12.17 15.66
CA SER A 192 21.90 -11.59 14.56
C SER A 192 20.85 -12.57 14.06
N VAL A 193 21.20 -13.84 13.85
CA VAL A 193 20.24 -14.89 13.47
C VAL A 193 19.10 -14.96 14.48
N GLY A 194 19.41 -15.03 15.78
CA GLY A 194 18.39 -15.08 16.83
C GLY A 194 17.50 -13.83 16.88
N ALA A 195 18.05 -12.65 16.56
CA ALA A 195 17.25 -11.43 16.48
C ALA A 195 16.27 -11.46 15.30
N ILE A 196 16.72 -11.89 14.13
CA ILE A 196 15.89 -12.05 12.93
C ILE A 196 14.76 -13.06 13.19
N GLN A 197 15.09 -14.21 13.80
CA GLN A 197 14.07 -15.22 14.12
C GLN A 197 12.99 -14.69 15.07
N ARG A 198 13.37 -13.88 16.08
CA ARG A 198 12.38 -13.23 16.95
C ARG A 198 11.50 -12.26 16.20
N ALA A 199 12.05 -11.46 15.28
CA ALA A 199 11.28 -10.53 14.46
C ALA A 199 10.31 -11.28 13.53
N LEU A 200 10.73 -12.39 12.92
CA LEU A 200 9.88 -13.27 12.13
C LEU A 200 8.73 -13.88 12.96
N MET A 201 9.02 -14.33 14.17
CA MET A 201 8.00 -14.86 15.08
C MET A 201 6.95 -13.79 15.46
N VAL A 202 7.37 -12.55 15.68
CA VAL A 202 6.42 -11.44 15.91
C VAL A 202 5.53 -11.24 14.69
N LEU A 203 6.11 -11.17 13.49
CA LEU A 203 5.36 -11.01 12.24
C LEU A 203 4.39 -12.18 12.03
N GLU A 204 4.80 -13.42 12.32
CA GLU A 204 3.95 -14.60 12.23
C GLU A 204 2.76 -14.53 13.19
N ASN A 205 2.99 -14.12 14.44
CA ASN A 205 1.94 -13.91 15.44
C ASN A 205 0.94 -12.81 15.06
N GLU A 206 1.38 -11.80 14.33
CA GLU A 206 0.54 -10.73 13.76
C GLU A 206 -0.21 -11.18 12.50
N GLY A 207 -0.06 -12.43 12.08
CA GLY A 207 -0.75 -13.02 10.93
C GLY A 207 0.05 -13.04 9.64
N GLY A 208 1.36 -12.78 9.69
CA GLY A 208 2.25 -12.81 8.53
C GLY A 208 2.19 -14.13 7.74
N ALA A 209 1.88 -15.25 8.39
CA ALA A 209 1.67 -16.55 7.73
C ALA A 209 0.52 -16.54 6.70
N ARG A 210 -0.41 -15.58 6.76
CA ARG A 210 -1.47 -15.43 5.76
C ARG A 210 -1.00 -14.67 4.52
N LEU A 211 0.00 -13.80 4.67
CA LEU A 211 0.61 -13.05 3.59
C LEU A 211 1.69 -13.87 2.87
N PHE A 212 2.53 -14.56 3.65
CA PHE A 212 3.65 -15.32 3.11
C PHE A 212 3.25 -16.76 2.77
N GLY A 213 3.42 -17.11 1.49
CA GLY A 213 3.13 -18.41 0.91
C GLY A 213 2.75 -18.27 -0.56
N GLU A 214 2.74 -19.40 -1.25
CA GLU A 214 2.26 -19.43 -2.62
C GLU A 214 0.76 -19.07 -2.69
N PRO A 215 0.29 -18.51 -3.83
CA PRO A 215 -1.14 -18.35 -4.09
C PRO A 215 -1.87 -19.70 -3.96
N ALA A 216 -3.07 -19.67 -3.38
CA ALA A 216 -3.90 -20.87 -3.21
C ALA A 216 -4.62 -21.21 -4.51
#